data_d107091917b5cf877a3837bead3c2740
#
_entry.id   d107091917b5cf877a3837bead3c2740
#
_cell.length_a   1.000
_cell.length_b   1.000
_cell.length_c   1.000
_cell.angle_alpha   90.00
_cell.angle_beta   90.00
_cell.angle_gamma   90.00
#
_symmetry.space_group_name_H-M   'P 1'
#
loop_
_entity.id
_entity.type
_entity.pdbx_description
1 polymer ?
#
loop_
_entity_poly.entity_id
_entity_poly.type
_entity_poly.pdbx_seq_one_letter_code
_entity_poly.pdbx_strand_id
1 'polypeptide(L)'
;MAPNLHFNKEEIEALTNMFKALGKANPSRPEKLERTQVREQLHVQFGVTDDIILDRIVRVFDLDSDNYINLSEWLQGLSVFLKGTYEEKKQFCFKVYDLNDDGFITREELFNLLKSSMTKLQTEEDPDEGIKELLEIAIKRMDIDKDGKIGQDDFSQAVDTDILYLEHFGSCLPEPKDVKAFFKVAAKYPPHKERYY
;
A
#
# COMPACT_ATOMS: atom_id res chain seq x y z
N MET A 1 -19.43 -0.73 13.70
CA MET A 1 -18.34 -0.85 14.70
C MET A 1 -17.26 0.15 14.32
N ALA A 2 -16.72 0.90 15.29
CA ALA A 2 -15.55 1.74 14.99
C ALA A 2 -14.37 0.83 14.58
N PRO A 3 -13.61 1.19 13.53
CA PRO A 3 -12.46 0.38 13.10
C PRO A 3 -11.45 0.27 14.25
N ASN A 4 -10.92 -0.93 14.44
CA ASN A 4 -9.89 -1.16 15.45
C ASN A 4 -8.56 -0.62 14.91
N LEU A 5 -8.18 0.58 15.33
CA LEU A 5 -6.93 1.20 14.91
C LEU A 5 -5.78 0.74 15.82
N HIS A 6 -4.63 0.41 15.25
CA HIS A 6 -3.41 0.03 15.97
C HIS A 6 -2.63 1.23 16.55
N PHE A 7 -3.28 2.40 16.59
CA PHE A 7 -2.69 3.64 17.09
C PHE A 7 -3.15 3.97 18.49
N ASN A 8 -2.26 4.57 19.27
CA ASN A 8 -2.63 5.21 20.52
C ASN A 8 -3.28 6.60 20.26
N LYS A 9 -3.78 7.24 21.30
CA LYS A 9 -4.49 8.54 21.20
C LYS A 9 -3.61 9.64 20.63
N GLU A 10 -2.35 9.71 21.01
CA GLU A 10 -1.39 10.72 20.56
C GLU A 10 -1.08 10.57 19.06
N GLU A 11 -0.93 9.34 18.60
CA GLU A 11 -0.72 9.01 17.20
C GLU A 11 -1.95 9.35 16.35
N ILE A 12 -3.15 9.02 16.82
CA ILE A 12 -4.41 9.39 16.14
C ILE A 12 -4.52 10.91 16.02
N GLU A 13 -4.20 11.65 17.08
CA GLU A 13 -4.23 13.11 17.08
C GLU A 13 -3.20 13.68 16.08
N ALA A 14 -1.97 13.19 16.11
CA ALA A 14 -0.92 13.62 15.18
C ALA A 14 -1.30 13.37 13.71
N LEU A 15 -1.80 12.16 13.40
CA LEU A 15 -2.24 11.80 12.04
C LEU A 15 -3.46 12.61 11.59
N THR A 16 -4.38 12.90 12.51
CA THR A 16 -5.54 13.76 12.24
C THR A 16 -5.11 15.20 11.93
N ASN A 17 -4.16 15.74 12.70
CA ASN A 17 -3.63 17.07 12.46
C ASN A 17 -2.88 17.16 11.13
N MET A 18 -2.09 16.14 10.80
CA MET A 18 -1.42 16.00 9.50
C MET A 18 -2.45 15.99 8.37
N PHE A 19 -3.47 15.13 8.45
CA PHE A 19 -4.54 15.05 7.46
C PHE A 19 -5.21 16.41 7.23
N LYS A 20 -5.63 17.08 8.29
CA LYS A 20 -6.25 18.42 8.22
C LYS A 20 -5.31 19.47 7.62
N ALA A 21 -4.01 19.38 7.88
CA ALA A 21 -3.02 20.29 7.30
C ALA A 21 -2.87 20.06 5.79
N LEU A 22 -2.82 18.80 5.35
CA LEU A 22 -2.75 18.42 3.93
C LEU A 22 -4.03 18.83 3.18
N GLY A 23 -5.21 18.65 3.79
CA GLY A 23 -6.50 19.01 3.20
C GLY A 23 -6.66 20.50 2.94
N LYS A 24 -5.93 21.39 3.65
CA LYS A 24 -5.93 22.84 3.39
C LYS A 24 -5.44 23.22 1.99
N ALA A 25 -4.68 22.35 1.34
CA ALA A 25 -4.25 22.56 -0.03
C ALA A 25 -5.40 22.45 -1.04
N ASN A 26 -6.51 21.81 -0.65
CA ASN A 26 -7.74 21.75 -1.45
C ASN A 26 -8.90 22.49 -0.74
N PRO A 27 -9.04 23.82 -0.93
CA PRO A 27 -10.07 24.61 -0.25
C PRO A 27 -11.51 24.18 -0.55
N SER A 28 -11.75 23.53 -1.69
CA SER A 28 -13.07 23.07 -2.10
C SER A 28 -13.53 21.81 -1.37
N ARG A 29 -12.59 21.01 -0.85
CA ARG A 29 -12.83 19.74 -0.13
C ARG A 29 -11.79 19.52 0.97
N PRO A 30 -11.73 20.37 2.00
CA PRO A 30 -10.68 20.32 3.03
C PRO A 30 -10.79 19.07 3.93
N GLU A 31 -11.93 18.36 3.88
CA GLU A 31 -12.20 17.12 4.61
C GLU A 31 -11.79 15.85 3.86
N LYS A 32 -11.24 15.97 2.65
CA LYS A 32 -10.77 14.85 1.83
C LYS A 32 -9.40 15.18 1.23
N LEU A 33 -8.54 14.16 1.10
CA LEU A 33 -7.29 14.25 0.36
C LEU A 33 -7.47 13.69 -1.04
N GLU A 34 -6.85 14.33 -2.01
CA GLU A 34 -6.73 13.77 -3.36
C GLU A 34 -5.72 12.62 -3.37
N ARG A 35 -5.91 11.67 -4.26
CA ARG A 35 -4.98 10.52 -4.43
C ARG A 35 -3.53 10.98 -4.66
N THR A 36 -3.35 12.07 -5.40
CA THR A 36 -2.04 12.69 -5.66
C THR A 36 -1.34 13.15 -4.38
N GLN A 37 -2.08 13.73 -3.43
CA GLN A 37 -1.54 14.16 -2.15
C GLN A 37 -1.09 12.97 -1.30
N VAL A 38 -1.89 11.89 -1.29
CA VAL A 38 -1.55 10.67 -0.56
C VAL A 38 -0.35 9.97 -1.20
N ARG A 39 -0.30 9.89 -2.54
CA ARG A 39 0.86 9.38 -3.30
C ARG A 39 2.14 10.11 -2.92
N GLU A 40 2.09 11.44 -2.91
CA GLU A 40 3.23 12.27 -2.56
C GLU A 40 3.72 11.97 -1.13
N GLN A 41 2.79 11.82 -0.17
CA GLN A 41 3.16 11.45 1.20
C GLN A 41 3.81 10.06 1.26
N LEU A 42 3.26 9.07 0.58
CA LEU A 42 3.84 7.72 0.54
C LEU A 42 5.23 7.73 -0.11
N HIS A 43 5.38 8.44 -1.21
CA HIS A 43 6.67 8.57 -1.90
C HIS A 43 7.73 9.27 -1.02
N VAL A 44 7.40 10.43 -0.44
CA VAL A 44 8.34 11.23 0.34
C VAL A 44 8.69 10.60 1.68
N GLN A 45 7.71 10.00 2.36
CA GLN A 45 7.91 9.49 3.71
C GLN A 45 8.45 8.05 3.75
N PHE A 46 8.14 7.24 2.74
CA PHE A 46 8.48 5.80 2.74
C PHE A 46 9.31 5.36 1.54
N GLY A 47 9.63 6.29 0.63
CA GLY A 47 10.48 5.99 -0.51
C GLY A 47 9.86 5.03 -1.53
N VAL A 48 8.54 4.88 -1.55
CA VAL A 48 7.86 4.07 -2.56
C VAL A 48 8.01 4.76 -3.91
N THR A 49 8.75 4.13 -4.83
CA THR A 49 9.11 4.71 -6.14
C THR A 49 8.49 3.98 -7.32
N ASP A 50 7.86 2.84 -7.10
CA ASP A 50 7.14 2.11 -8.13
C ASP A 50 5.75 2.71 -8.29
N ASP A 51 5.44 3.22 -9.50
CA ASP A 51 4.19 3.93 -9.76
C ASP A 51 2.97 3.01 -9.66
N ILE A 52 3.08 1.74 -10.10
CA ILE A 52 1.98 0.78 -10.02
C ILE A 52 1.69 0.47 -8.55
N ILE A 53 2.71 0.11 -7.79
CA ILE A 53 2.59 -0.20 -6.35
C ILE A 53 2.02 1.01 -5.59
N LEU A 54 2.53 2.20 -5.88
CA LEU A 54 2.11 3.44 -5.22
C LEU A 54 0.62 3.75 -5.49
N ASP A 55 0.17 3.60 -6.73
CA ASP A 55 -1.23 3.76 -7.10
C ASP A 55 -2.12 2.71 -6.42
N ARG A 56 -1.65 1.47 -6.34
CA ARG A 56 -2.40 0.39 -5.71
C ARG A 56 -2.51 0.57 -4.20
N ILE A 57 -1.45 1.00 -3.50
CA ILE A 57 -1.51 1.34 -2.07
C ILE A 57 -2.60 2.39 -1.81
N VAL A 58 -2.63 3.47 -2.59
CA VAL A 58 -3.66 4.52 -2.45
C VAL A 58 -5.05 3.99 -2.76
N ARG A 59 -5.18 3.10 -3.74
CA ARG A 59 -6.45 2.44 -4.07
C ARG A 59 -6.97 1.58 -2.92
N VAL A 60 -6.10 0.86 -2.23
CA VAL A 60 -6.46 0.04 -1.06
C VAL A 60 -6.89 0.91 0.13
N PHE A 61 -6.42 2.16 0.21
CA PHE A 61 -6.87 3.12 1.24
C PHE A 61 -8.27 3.66 0.91
N ASP A 62 -8.62 3.85 -0.37
CA ASP A 62 -9.88 4.38 -0.87
C ASP A 62 -10.97 3.28 -0.81
N LEU A 63 -11.61 3.13 0.36
CA LEU A 63 -12.55 2.04 0.63
C LEU A 63 -13.90 2.22 -0.07
N ASP A 64 -14.34 3.47 -0.27
CA ASP A 64 -15.60 3.77 -0.94
C ASP A 64 -15.43 4.02 -2.45
N SER A 65 -14.20 3.97 -2.94
CA SER A 65 -13.83 4.14 -4.36
C SER A 65 -14.28 5.47 -4.97
N ASP A 66 -14.31 6.53 -4.18
CA ASP A 66 -14.71 7.86 -4.65
C ASP A 66 -13.52 8.69 -5.20
N ASN A 67 -12.32 8.11 -5.26
CA ASN A 67 -11.05 8.70 -5.68
C ASN A 67 -10.51 9.80 -4.74
N TYR A 68 -11.01 9.87 -3.54
CA TYR A 68 -10.52 10.71 -2.46
C TYR A 68 -10.28 9.86 -1.23
N ILE A 69 -9.47 10.35 -0.32
CA ILE A 69 -9.24 9.70 0.97
C ILE A 69 -9.81 10.60 2.05
N ASN A 70 -10.80 10.13 2.77
CA ASN A 70 -11.34 10.79 3.94
C ASN A 70 -10.53 10.45 5.21
N LEU A 71 -10.81 11.13 6.33
CA LEU A 71 -10.06 10.92 7.57
C LEU A 71 -10.13 9.48 8.10
N SER A 72 -11.28 8.82 7.94
CA SER A 72 -11.44 7.43 8.39
C SER A 72 -10.58 6.48 7.58
N GLU A 73 -10.58 6.63 6.27
CA GLU A 73 -9.77 5.86 5.32
C GLU A 73 -8.27 6.10 5.51
N TRP A 74 -7.88 7.37 5.72
CA TRP A 74 -6.51 7.73 6.07
C TRP A 74 -6.02 7.01 7.32
N LEU A 75 -6.81 7.03 8.40
CA LEU A 75 -6.43 6.39 9.65
C LEU A 75 -6.45 4.85 9.53
N GLN A 76 -7.44 4.27 8.86
CA GLN A 76 -7.54 2.82 8.66
C GLN A 76 -6.42 2.31 7.76
N GLY A 77 -6.21 2.95 6.61
CA GLY A 77 -5.15 2.57 5.67
C GLY A 77 -3.77 2.64 6.33
N LEU A 78 -3.46 3.76 6.98
CA LEU A 78 -2.19 3.91 7.71
C LEU A 78 -2.08 2.94 8.89
N SER A 79 -3.17 2.58 9.55
CA SER A 79 -3.15 1.63 10.67
C SER A 79 -2.62 0.28 10.23
N VAL A 80 -3.13 -0.26 9.13
CA VAL A 80 -2.66 -1.53 8.57
C VAL A 80 -1.25 -1.38 7.99
N PHE A 81 -1.02 -0.35 7.18
CA PHE A 81 0.24 -0.10 6.50
C PHE A 81 1.43 0.05 7.47
N LEU A 82 1.25 0.80 8.57
CA LEU A 82 2.32 1.09 9.52
C LEU A 82 2.44 0.05 10.64
N LYS A 83 1.32 -0.43 11.16
CA LYS A 83 1.26 -1.23 12.39
C LYS A 83 0.37 -2.47 12.31
N GLY A 84 -0.13 -2.81 11.13
CA GLY A 84 -0.99 -3.96 10.94
C GLY A 84 -0.36 -5.25 11.47
N THR A 85 -1.22 -6.15 11.92
CA THR A 85 -0.83 -7.53 12.26
C THR A 85 -0.31 -8.25 11.01
N TYR A 86 0.32 -9.38 11.20
CA TYR A 86 0.81 -10.22 10.10
C TYR A 86 -0.31 -10.56 9.10
N GLU A 87 -1.48 -10.97 9.61
CA GLU A 87 -2.64 -11.31 8.77
C GLU A 87 -3.17 -10.10 8.00
N GLU A 88 -3.27 -8.93 8.65
CA GLU A 88 -3.70 -7.70 7.98
C GLU A 88 -2.72 -7.28 6.88
N LYS A 89 -1.42 -7.44 7.10
CA LYS A 89 -0.40 -7.16 6.10
C LYS A 89 -0.45 -8.14 4.93
N LYS A 90 -0.71 -9.43 5.16
CA LYS A 90 -0.93 -10.39 4.07
C LYS A 90 -2.12 -9.97 3.19
N GLN A 91 -3.25 -9.65 3.82
CA GLN A 91 -4.44 -9.19 3.09
C GLN A 91 -4.19 -7.87 2.34
N PHE A 92 -3.45 -6.96 2.95
CA PHE A 92 -3.09 -5.69 2.34
C PHE A 92 -2.21 -5.89 1.10
N CYS A 93 -1.12 -6.65 1.21
CA CYS A 93 -0.22 -6.94 0.08
C CYS A 93 -0.97 -7.65 -1.06
N PHE A 94 -1.80 -8.64 -0.75
CA PHE A 94 -2.64 -9.30 -1.75
C PHE A 94 -3.49 -8.27 -2.53
N LYS A 95 -4.21 -7.39 -1.84
CA LYS A 95 -5.03 -6.33 -2.48
C LYS A 95 -4.20 -5.33 -3.30
N VAL A 96 -2.96 -5.07 -2.91
CA VAL A 96 -2.05 -4.21 -3.71
C VAL A 96 -1.68 -4.89 -5.02
N TYR A 97 -1.47 -6.21 -5.01
CA TYR A 97 -1.05 -6.96 -6.20
C TYR A 97 -2.20 -7.40 -7.12
N ASP A 98 -3.42 -7.54 -6.59
CA ASP A 98 -4.65 -7.73 -7.36
C ASP A 98 -5.02 -6.40 -8.03
N LEU A 99 -4.54 -6.17 -9.26
CA LEU A 99 -4.61 -4.86 -9.91
C LEU A 99 -6.02 -4.49 -10.36
N ASN A 100 -6.86 -5.48 -10.66
CA ASN A 100 -8.22 -5.31 -11.16
C ASN A 100 -9.31 -5.50 -10.08
N ASP A 101 -8.90 -5.87 -8.85
CA ASP A 101 -9.80 -6.14 -7.70
C ASP A 101 -10.78 -7.33 -7.97
N ASP A 102 -10.36 -8.37 -8.72
CA ASP A 102 -11.20 -9.54 -9.01
C ASP A 102 -11.02 -10.71 -8.01
N GLY A 103 -10.11 -10.54 -7.04
CA GLY A 103 -9.82 -11.52 -6.01
C GLY A 103 -8.75 -12.55 -6.40
N PHE A 104 -8.07 -12.34 -7.51
CA PHE A 104 -6.99 -13.18 -7.98
C PHE A 104 -5.82 -12.33 -8.48
N ILE A 105 -4.61 -12.82 -8.32
CA ILE A 105 -3.42 -12.26 -8.97
C ILE A 105 -3.14 -13.13 -10.19
N THR A 106 -3.36 -12.56 -11.37
CA THR A 106 -3.23 -13.24 -12.65
C THR A 106 -1.80 -13.15 -13.21
N ARG A 107 -1.48 -13.98 -14.21
CA ARG A 107 -0.19 -13.91 -14.93
C ARG A 107 0.08 -12.55 -15.55
N GLU A 108 -0.95 -11.88 -16.06
CA GLU A 108 -0.83 -10.56 -16.67
C GLU A 108 -0.48 -9.49 -15.61
N GLU A 109 -1.12 -9.54 -14.47
CA GLU A 109 -0.84 -8.63 -13.35
C GLU A 109 0.56 -8.84 -12.80
N LEU A 110 0.97 -10.10 -12.60
CA LEU A 110 2.34 -10.45 -12.21
C LEU A 110 3.38 -9.94 -13.21
N PHE A 111 3.12 -10.10 -14.51
CA PHE A 111 4.01 -9.59 -15.53
C PHE A 111 4.17 -8.08 -15.43
N ASN A 112 3.07 -7.34 -15.24
CA ASN A 112 3.09 -5.88 -15.11
C ASN A 112 3.85 -5.43 -13.86
N LEU A 113 3.63 -6.09 -12.72
CA LEU A 113 4.32 -5.81 -11.46
C LEU A 113 5.83 -6.07 -11.57
N LEU A 114 6.22 -7.24 -12.09
CA LEU A 114 7.63 -7.59 -12.28
C LEU A 114 8.30 -6.65 -13.29
N LYS A 115 7.63 -6.30 -14.38
CA LYS A 115 8.14 -5.37 -15.39
C LYS A 115 8.40 -3.98 -14.79
N SER A 116 7.48 -3.46 -13.97
CA SER A 116 7.65 -2.18 -13.28
C SER A 116 8.86 -2.20 -12.33
N SER A 117 9.02 -3.28 -11.58
CA SER A 117 10.12 -3.44 -10.62
C SER A 117 11.49 -3.60 -11.31
N MET A 118 11.54 -4.29 -12.46
CA MET A 118 12.78 -4.63 -13.16
C MET A 118 13.26 -3.58 -14.16
N THR A 119 12.40 -2.68 -14.62
CA THR A 119 12.77 -1.63 -15.63
C THR A 119 13.92 -0.73 -15.14
N LYS A 120 14.27 -0.77 -13.86
CA LYS A 120 15.40 -0.07 -13.26
C LYS A 120 16.74 -0.79 -13.43
N LEU A 121 16.73 -2.06 -13.85
CA LEU A 121 17.93 -2.85 -14.10
C LEU A 121 18.18 -2.87 -15.61
N GLN A 122 19.02 -1.96 -16.10
CA GLN A 122 19.48 -1.97 -17.50
C GLN A 122 20.36 -3.20 -17.71
N THR A 123 19.81 -4.26 -18.29
CA THR A 123 20.55 -5.41 -18.79
C THR A 123 20.52 -5.40 -20.33
N GLU A 124 21.60 -5.86 -20.97
CA GLU A 124 21.70 -5.94 -22.43
C GLU A 124 20.85 -7.06 -23.07
N GLU A 125 20.21 -7.90 -22.23
CA GLU A 125 19.33 -8.99 -22.64
C GLU A 125 17.87 -8.51 -22.70
N ASP A 126 17.02 -9.22 -23.48
CA ASP A 126 15.58 -8.92 -23.56
C ASP A 126 14.95 -9.00 -22.17
N PRO A 127 14.52 -7.87 -21.57
CA PRO A 127 13.98 -7.87 -20.22
C PRO A 127 12.72 -8.73 -20.07
N ASP A 128 11.96 -8.88 -21.15
CA ASP A 128 10.68 -9.61 -21.14
C ASP A 128 10.88 -11.13 -21.02
N GLU A 129 12.04 -11.68 -21.47
CA GLU A 129 12.32 -13.12 -21.31
C GLU A 129 12.64 -13.46 -19.84
N GLY A 130 13.48 -12.68 -19.19
CA GLY A 130 13.78 -12.85 -17.76
C GLY A 130 12.54 -12.68 -16.88
N ILE A 131 11.64 -11.75 -17.21
CA ILE A 131 10.37 -11.56 -16.51
C ILE A 131 9.47 -12.80 -16.64
N LYS A 132 9.38 -13.39 -17.83
CA LYS A 132 8.60 -14.62 -18.06
C LYS A 132 9.12 -15.80 -17.24
N GLU A 133 10.42 -15.96 -17.11
CA GLU A 133 11.01 -17.00 -16.27
C GLU A 133 10.67 -16.80 -14.79
N LEU A 134 10.81 -15.58 -14.28
CA LEU A 134 10.44 -15.25 -12.91
C LEU A 134 8.94 -15.47 -12.65
N LEU A 135 8.10 -15.10 -13.59
CA LEU A 135 6.66 -15.33 -13.54
C LEU A 135 6.32 -16.82 -13.42
N GLU A 136 6.94 -17.68 -14.26
CA GLU A 136 6.70 -19.13 -14.17
C GLU A 136 7.16 -19.70 -12.81
N ILE A 137 8.27 -19.21 -12.28
CA ILE A 137 8.74 -19.61 -10.94
C ILE A 137 7.74 -19.16 -9.86
N ALA A 138 7.24 -17.93 -9.93
CA ALA A 138 6.28 -17.38 -8.97
C ALA A 138 4.97 -18.18 -8.98
N ILE A 139 4.37 -18.39 -10.16
CA ILE A 139 3.14 -19.20 -10.31
C ILE A 139 3.38 -20.61 -9.76
N LYS A 140 4.44 -21.29 -10.19
CA LYS A 140 4.73 -22.66 -9.74
C LYS A 140 4.87 -22.78 -8.20
N ARG A 141 5.27 -21.71 -7.53
CA ARG A 141 5.49 -21.69 -6.08
C ARG A 141 4.28 -21.27 -5.29
N MET A 142 3.47 -20.38 -5.84
CA MET A 142 2.39 -19.72 -5.11
C MET A 142 0.98 -20.18 -5.52
N ASP A 143 0.79 -20.70 -6.73
CA ASP A 143 -0.46 -21.33 -7.18
C ASP A 143 -0.54 -22.77 -6.63
N ILE A 144 -1.14 -22.92 -5.46
CA ILE A 144 -1.12 -24.17 -4.69
C ILE A 144 -2.19 -25.13 -5.20
N ASP A 145 -3.37 -24.62 -5.56
CA ASP A 145 -4.49 -25.39 -6.07
C ASP A 145 -4.39 -25.67 -7.58
N LYS A 146 -3.42 -25.04 -8.27
CA LYS A 146 -3.08 -25.20 -9.69
C LYS A 146 -4.20 -24.81 -10.65
N ASP A 147 -4.92 -23.74 -10.32
CA ASP A 147 -5.94 -23.15 -11.19
C ASP A 147 -5.35 -22.16 -12.23
N GLY A 148 -4.08 -21.85 -12.13
CA GLY A 148 -3.34 -20.95 -13.02
C GLY A 148 -3.33 -19.49 -12.59
N LYS A 149 -3.83 -19.18 -11.40
CA LYS A 149 -3.87 -17.86 -10.76
C LYS A 149 -3.35 -17.99 -9.33
N ILE A 150 -3.21 -16.89 -8.63
CA ILE A 150 -2.90 -16.87 -7.20
C ILE A 150 -4.10 -16.23 -6.49
N GLY A 151 -4.92 -17.07 -5.84
CA GLY A 151 -6.01 -16.63 -4.98
C GLY A 151 -5.50 -16.13 -3.63
N GLN A 152 -6.41 -15.59 -2.80
CA GLN A 152 -6.03 -15.10 -1.47
C GLN A 152 -5.53 -16.23 -0.56
N ASP A 153 -6.12 -17.42 -0.68
CA ASP A 153 -5.70 -18.60 0.11
C ASP A 153 -4.32 -19.09 -0.34
N ASP A 154 -4.05 -19.11 -1.64
CA ASP A 154 -2.75 -19.47 -2.21
C ASP A 154 -1.66 -18.51 -1.75
N PHE A 155 -1.91 -17.20 -1.88
CA PHE A 155 -1.01 -16.17 -1.42
C PHE A 155 -0.73 -16.30 0.08
N SER A 156 -1.78 -16.46 0.89
CA SER A 156 -1.64 -16.64 2.33
C SER A 156 -0.80 -17.85 2.70
N GLN A 157 -1.04 -19.00 2.09
CA GLN A 157 -0.28 -20.22 2.34
C GLN A 157 1.16 -20.11 1.87
N ALA A 158 1.41 -19.49 0.72
CA ALA A 158 2.77 -19.25 0.23
C ALA A 158 3.55 -18.37 1.20
N VAL A 159 2.96 -17.26 1.65
CA VAL A 159 3.58 -16.33 2.61
C VAL A 159 3.82 -17.00 3.97
N ASP A 160 2.92 -17.88 4.43
CA ASP A 160 3.10 -18.66 5.66
C ASP A 160 4.24 -19.68 5.54
N THR A 161 4.53 -20.15 4.32
CA THR A 161 5.67 -21.04 4.06
C THR A 161 7.00 -20.25 4.03
N ASP A 162 7.00 -19.08 3.41
CA ASP A 162 8.16 -18.20 3.33
C ASP A 162 7.71 -16.74 3.29
N ILE A 163 8.08 -15.98 4.33
CA ILE A 163 7.73 -14.56 4.49
C ILE A 163 8.23 -13.70 3.31
N LEU A 164 9.24 -14.14 2.57
CA LEU A 164 9.76 -13.41 1.42
C LEU A 164 8.72 -13.24 0.31
N TYR A 165 7.70 -14.12 0.25
CA TYR A 165 6.59 -13.98 -0.70
C TYR A 165 5.68 -12.80 -0.40
N LEU A 166 5.71 -12.24 0.82
CA LEU A 166 4.84 -11.12 1.20
C LEU A 166 5.03 -9.89 0.30
N GLU A 167 6.28 -9.58 -0.06
CA GLU A 167 6.64 -8.44 -0.91
C GLU A 167 7.39 -8.88 -2.18
N HIS A 168 7.11 -10.09 -2.65
CA HIS A 168 7.83 -10.69 -3.79
C HIS A 168 7.62 -9.93 -5.11
N PHE A 169 6.49 -9.28 -5.28
CA PHE A 169 6.12 -8.55 -6.50
C PHE A 169 6.37 -7.04 -6.43
N GLY A 170 7.00 -6.59 -5.37
CA GLY A 170 7.37 -5.20 -5.15
C GLY A 170 7.10 -4.75 -3.71
N SER A 171 7.95 -3.89 -3.19
CA SER A 171 7.84 -3.41 -1.80
C SER A 171 6.61 -2.54 -1.64
N CYS A 172 5.62 -3.04 -0.91
CA CYS A 172 4.37 -2.35 -0.64
C CYS A 172 4.13 -2.04 0.84
N LEU A 173 5.09 -2.38 1.71
CA LEU A 173 5.06 -2.06 3.13
C LEU A 173 6.25 -1.17 3.52
N PRO A 174 6.13 -0.33 4.56
CA PRO A 174 7.21 0.54 5.00
C PRO A 174 8.23 -0.21 5.85
N GLU A 175 9.49 0.17 5.74
CA GLU A 175 10.50 -0.32 6.67
C GLU A 175 10.30 0.23 8.09
N PRO A 176 10.67 -0.52 9.14
CA PRO A 176 10.49 -0.07 10.53
C PRO A 176 11.17 1.26 10.86
N LYS A 177 12.29 1.59 10.16
CA LYS A 177 12.98 2.87 10.33
C LYS A 177 12.12 4.05 9.83
N ASP A 178 11.43 3.84 8.69
CA ASP A 178 10.62 4.88 8.04
C ASP A 178 9.32 5.11 8.80
N VAL A 179 8.72 4.05 9.37
CA VAL A 179 7.58 4.18 10.30
C VAL A 179 7.92 5.09 11.48
N LYS A 180 9.11 4.91 12.10
CA LYS A 180 9.56 5.76 13.22
C LYS A 180 9.82 7.20 12.78
N ALA A 181 10.38 7.38 11.58
CA ALA A 181 10.63 8.71 11.02
C ALA A 181 9.32 9.43 10.71
N PHE A 182 8.35 8.74 10.13
CA PHE A 182 7.03 9.25 9.81
C PHE A 182 6.28 9.80 11.03
N PHE A 183 6.25 9.05 12.14
CA PHE A 183 5.62 9.55 13.37
C PHE A 183 6.29 10.81 13.92
N LYS A 184 7.62 10.95 13.79
CA LYS A 184 8.31 12.19 14.14
C LYS A 184 7.90 13.36 13.25
N VAL A 185 7.61 13.10 11.97
CA VAL A 185 7.08 14.13 11.04
C VAL A 185 5.64 14.46 11.40
N ALA A 186 4.78 13.46 11.59
CA ALA A 186 3.37 13.66 11.94
C ALA A 186 3.20 14.48 13.24
N ALA A 187 4.04 14.24 14.24
CA ALA A 187 4.03 14.97 15.52
C ALA A 187 4.39 16.47 15.38
N LYS A 188 4.96 16.91 14.26
CA LYS A 188 5.26 18.32 14.03
C LYS A 188 4.05 19.14 13.55
N TYR A 189 2.98 18.48 13.14
CA TYR A 189 1.76 19.16 12.71
C TYR A 189 1.02 19.71 13.94
N PRO A 190 0.82 21.04 14.04
CA PRO A 190 0.19 21.64 15.21
C PRO A 190 -1.27 21.22 15.32
N PRO A 191 -1.82 21.14 16.55
CA PRO A 191 -3.22 20.85 16.74
C PRO A 191 -4.08 21.87 16.03
N HIS A 192 -5.12 21.40 15.36
CA HIS A 192 -6.03 22.25 14.63
C HIS A 192 -6.84 23.08 15.66
N LYS A 193 -6.56 24.38 15.76
CA LYS A 193 -7.40 25.29 16.53
C LYS A 193 -8.72 25.46 15.76
N GLU A 194 -9.77 24.84 16.24
CA GLU A 194 -11.13 25.18 15.81
C GLU A 194 -11.36 26.65 16.19
N ARG A 195 -11.53 27.49 15.17
CA ARG A 195 -12.00 28.86 15.42
C ARG A 195 -13.51 28.74 15.68
N TYR A 196 -13.89 28.73 16.93
CA TYR A 196 -15.28 29.02 17.29
C TYR A 196 -15.57 30.48 16.89
N TYR A 197 -16.40 30.65 15.89
CA TYR A 197 -17.06 31.90 15.59
C TYR A 197 -18.45 31.92 16.22
#